data_708c7adc6aadc59d7edda2da64e990d6
#
_entry.id   708c7adc6aadc59d7edda2da64e990d6
#
_cell.length_a   1.000
_cell.length_b   1.000
_cell.length_c   1.000
_cell.angle_alpha   90.00
_cell.angle_beta   90.00
_cell.angle_gamma   90.00
#
_symmetry.space_group_name_H-M   'P 1'
#
loop_
_entity.id
_entity.type
_entity.pdbx_description
1 polymer ?
#
loop_
_entity_poly.entity_id
_entity_poly.type
_entity_poly.pdbx_seq_one_letter_code
_entity_poly.pdbx_strand_id
1 'polypeptide(L)'
;GHSAKGNVIKLTLLKSPKFPDYAADMGEHMFTYSLLPHTGNAVEGDTIEQANLLNIPPLVIKGKSSEENKQLFKIDSENVSMDAVKACGNGNGVLIRLHECRGGKANVSITSDYGIKAYAPSDLLENPIGDNVNSDTIETHFDPFEIKSFIVKL
;
A
#
# COMPACT_ATOMS: atom_id res chain seq x y z
N GLY A 1 12.79 15.06 4.97
CA GLY A 1 12.22 16.01 3.99
C GLY A 1 13.07 16.18 2.75
N HIS A 2 12.48 16.69 1.70
CA HIS A 2 13.19 17.00 0.45
C HIS A 2 12.89 18.42 -0.01
N SER A 3 13.72 18.94 -0.85
CA SER A 3 13.47 20.21 -1.57
C SER A 3 14.09 20.15 -2.96
N ALA A 4 13.48 20.85 -3.91
CA ALA A 4 13.99 21.02 -5.26
C ALA A 4 13.97 22.50 -5.63
N LYS A 5 15.08 23.00 -6.19
CA LYS A 5 15.18 24.37 -6.70
C LYS A 5 16.13 24.40 -7.91
N GLY A 6 15.61 24.83 -9.06
CA GLY A 6 16.33 24.77 -10.32
C GLY A 6 16.69 23.31 -10.65
N ASN A 7 17.97 23.05 -10.87
CA ASN A 7 18.50 21.70 -11.16
C ASN A 7 19.11 20.99 -9.94
N VAL A 8 18.77 21.44 -8.71
CA VAL A 8 19.31 20.89 -7.47
C VAL A 8 18.18 20.25 -6.68
N ILE A 9 18.35 18.98 -6.35
CA ILE A 9 17.50 18.22 -5.43
C ILE A 9 18.29 17.99 -4.14
N LYS A 10 17.63 18.20 -2.98
CA LYS A 10 18.21 17.97 -1.66
C LYS A 10 17.32 17.03 -0.87
N LEU A 11 17.93 16.07 -0.20
CA LEU A 11 17.28 15.14 0.72
C LEU A 11 17.87 15.36 2.11
N THR A 12 17.00 15.62 3.10
CA THR A 12 17.41 15.69 4.51
C THR A 12 17.33 14.29 5.09
N LEU A 13 18.43 13.72 5.45
CA LEU A 13 18.51 12.39 6.04
C LEU A 13 18.21 12.43 7.55
N LEU A 14 18.77 13.43 8.26
CA LEU A 14 18.66 13.55 9.71
C LEU A 14 18.53 15.01 10.13
N LYS A 15 17.81 15.31 11.20
CA LYS A 15 17.64 16.67 11.71
C LYS A 15 18.30 16.87 13.08
N SER A 16 18.28 15.92 13.99
CA SER A 16 18.86 15.93 15.33
C SER A 16 18.60 17.23 16.13
N PRO A 17 17.36 17.60 16.42
CA PRO A 17 17.06 18.79 17.19
C PRO A 17 17.52 18.59 18.67
N LYS A 18 18.00 19.64 19.32
CA LYS A 18 18.39 19.61 20.73
C LYS A 18 17.26 19.92 21.71
N PHE A 19 16.12 20.33 21.21
CA PHE A 19 14.95 20.64 22.01
C PHE A 19 13.70 20.06 21.35
N PRO A 20 12.76 19.47 22.08
CA PRO A 20 12.74 19.32 23.56
C PRO A 20 13.63 18.21 24.12
N ASP A 21 14.22 17.35 23.30
CA ASP A 21 15.04 16.23 23.71
C ASP A 21 16.50 16.42 23.28
N TYR A 22 17.42 16.42 24.23
CA TYR A 22 18.86 16.54 23.96
C TYR A 22 19.46 15.33 23.24
N ALA A 23 18.84 14.17 23.41
CA ALA A 23 19.30 12.91 22.82
C ALA A 23 18.54 12.56 21.53
N ALA A 24 17.69 13.47 21.04
CA ALA A 24 16.94 13.24 19.82
C ALA A 24 17.87 12.87 18.66
N ASP A 25 17.56 11.77 18.01
CA ASP A 25 18.29 11.23 16.87
C ASP A 25 19.78 10.90 17.14
N MET A 26 20.17 10.72 18.41
CA MET A 26 21.51 10.23 18.73
C MET A 26 21.59 8.73 18.54
N GLY A 27 22.70 8.27 17.94
CA GLY A 27 22.95 6.87 17.69
C GLY A 27 23.33 6.57 16.24
N GLU A 28 23.38 5.29 15.91
CA GLU A 28 23.64 4.84 14.55
C GLU A 28 22.35 4.84 13.73
N HIS A 29 22.40 5.38 12.52
CA HIS A 29 21.29 5.43 11.60
C HIS A 29 21.66 4.80 10.27
N MET A 30 20.76 3.99 9.71
CA MET A 30 20.88 3.42 8.37
C MET A 30 19.81 4.02 7.48
N PHE A 31 20.21 4.54 6.33
CA PHE A 31 19.31 5.13 5.36
C PHE A 31 19.46 4.42 4.01
N THR A 32 18.34 4.11 3.38
CA THR A 32 18.29 3.65 2.00
C THR A 32 17.53 4.68 1.16
N TYR A 33 18.12 5.12 0.08
CA TYR A 33 17.47 6.01 -0.88
C TYR A 33 17.88 5.61 -2.30
N SER A 34 17.02 5.86 -3.25
CA SER A 34 17.31 5.64 -4.65
C SER A 34 16.99 6.87 -5.48
N LEU A 35 17.65 6.98 -6.63
CA LEU A 35 17.34 7.97 -7.65
C LEU A 35 16.68 7.24 -8.81
N LEU A 36 15.45 7.65 -9.16
CA LEU A 36 14.66 7.08 -10.24
C LEU A 36 14.51 8.11 -11.37
N PRO A 37 15.36 8.10 -12.41
CA PRO A 37 15.10 8.88 -13.60
C PRO A 37 13.92 8.29 -14.37
N HIS A 38 12.92 9.11 -14.68
CA HIS A 38 11.75 8.69 -15.46
C HIS A 38 11.29 9.80 -16.41
N THR A 39 10.51 9.45 -17.41
CA THR A 39 9.82 10.40 -18.28
C THR A 39 8.48 10.79 -17.68
N GLY A 40 7.96 11.97 -18.03
CA GLY A 40 6.69 12.47 -17.49
C GLY A 40 6.83 12.98 -16.04
N ASN A 41 5.69 13.16 -15.37
CA ASN A 41 5.66 13.52 -13.95
C ASN A 41 5.67 12.27 -13.05
N ALA A 42 5.75 12.46 -11.72
CA ALA A 42 5.83 11.37 -10.75
C ALA A 42 4.61 10.43 -10.74
N VAL A 43 3.45 10.91 -11.22
CA VAL A 43 2.21 10.13 -11.28
C VAL A 43 2.13 9.29 -12.55
N GLU A 44 2.69 9.81 -13.67
CA GLU A 44 2.73 9.10 -14.95
C GLU A 44 3.81 8.02 -15.02
N GLY A 45 4.85 8.16 -14.20
CA GLY A 45 5.92 7.18 -14.09
C GLY A 45 5.62 6.10 -13.03
N ASP A 46 6.49 5.09 -12.96
CA ASP A 46 6.39 3.97 -12.00
C ASP A 46 6.87 4.35 -10.59
N THR A 47 6.89 5.64 -10.25
CA THR A 47 7.51 6.15 -9.02
C THR A 47 6.89 5.54 -7.77
N ILE A 48 5.57 5.40 -7.74
CA ILE A 48 4.83 4.85 -6.59
C ILE A 48 5.17 3.36 -6.41
N GLU A 49 5.15 2.61 -7.49
CA GLU A 49 5.48 1.18 -7.49
C GLU A 49 6.95 0.94 -7.07
N GLN A 50 7.89 1.69 -7.66
CA GLN A 50 9.30 1.59 -7.31
C GLN A 50 9.58 2.01 -5.85
N ALA A 51 8.87 3.00 -5.33
CA ALA A 51 8.94 3.39 -3.93
C ALA A 51 8.42 2.27 -3.01
N ASN A 52 7.33 1.62 -3.38
CA ASN A 52 6.80 0.46 -2.63
C ASN A 52 7.79 -0.71 -2.63
N LEU A 53 8.38 -1.05 -3.78
CA LEU A 53 9.39 -2.11 -3.87
C LEU A 53 10.65 -1.80 -3.04
N LEU A 54 11.06 -0.54 -2.98
CA LEU A 54 12.20 -0.12 -2.15
C LEU A 54 11.91 -0.24 -0.65
N ASN A 55 10.69 0.14 -0.23
CA ASN A 55 10.31 0.17 1.20
C ASN A 55 9.82 -1.18 1.71
N ILE A 56 9.24 -2.00 0.85
CA ILE A 56 8.67 -3.32 1.18
C ILE A 56 9.25 -4.36 0.21
N PRO A 57 10.53 -4.72 0.38
CA PRO A 57 11.16 -5.70 -0.50
C PRO A 57 10.50 -7.08 -0.36
N PRO A 58 10.44 -7.87 -1.43
CA PRO A 58 9.85 -9.21 -1.39
C PRO A 58 10.60 -10.12 -0.41
N LEU A 59 9.85 -10.89 0.37
CA LEU A 59 10.40 -11.89 1.24
C LEU A 59 10.79 -13.14 0.43
N VAL A 60 12.08 -13.49 0.47
CA VAL A 60 12.60 -14.67 -0.22
C VAL A 60 12.79 -15.81 0.77
N ILE A 61 12.07 -16.91 0.57
CA ILE A 61 12.14 -18.10 1.41
C ILE A 61 12.67 -19.27 0.55
N LYS A 62 13.67 -19.99 1.06
CA LYS A 62 14.14 -21.24 0.44
C LYS A 62 13.14 -22.36 0.68
N GLY A 63 12.66 -23.01 -0.37
CA GLY A 63 11.71 -24.10 -0.27
C GLY A 63 11.28 -24.62 -1.63
N LYS A 64 10.37 -25.56 -1.62
CA LYS A 64 9.64 -26.01 -2.81
C LYS A 64 8.19 -25.53 -2.67
N SER A 65 7.67 -24.84 -3.67
CA SER A 65 6.25 -24.56 -3.76
C SER A 65 5.55 -25.68 -4.52
N SER A 66 4.44 -26.14 -4.02
CA SER A 66 3.52 -27.04 -4.74
C SER A 66 2.54 -26.25 -5.62
N GLU A 67 2.49 -24.93 -5.47
CA GLU A 67 1.59 -24.05 -6.19
C GLU A 67 2.39 -22.97 -6.92
N GLU A 68 2.06 -22.76 -8.18
CA GLU A 68 2.71 -21.76 -9.02
C GLU A 68 1.86 -20.48 -9.05
N ASN A 69 2.51 -19.34 -8.80
CA ASN A 69 2.01 -17.98 -9.14
C ASN A 69 0.60 -17.64 -8.65
N LYS A 70 0.21 -18.06 -7.45
CA LYS A 70 -1.06 -17.62 -6.86
C LYS A 70 -0.94 -16.26 -6.21
N GLN A 71 -1.89 -15.39 -6.50
CA GLN A 71 -2.02 -14.07 -5.88
C GLN A 71 -3.14 -14.09 -4.84
N LEU A 72 -2.82 -13.63 -3.63
CA LEU A 72 -3.82 -13.55 -2.57
C LEU A 72 -4.91 -12.54 -2.93
N PHE A 73 -4.52 -11.39 -3.52
CA PHE A 73 -5.45 -10.42 -4.11
C PHE A 73 -4.85 -9.83 -5.38
N LYS A 74 -5.70 -9.52 -6.33
CA LYS A 74 -5.41 -8.85 -7.60
C LYS A 74 -6.28 -7.61 -7.71
N ILE A 75 -5.71 -6.51 -8.18
CA ILE A 75 -6.40 -5.26 -8.50
C ILE A 75 -6.23 -5.02 -10.00
N ASP A 76 -7.30 -4.65 -10.69
CA ASP A 76 -7.29 -4.39 -12.14
C ASP A 76 -6.95 -2.93 -12.50
N SER A 77 -6.49 -2.13 -11.56
CA SER A 77 -6.20 -0.71 -11.75
C SER A 77 -4.83 -0.32 -11.20
N GLU A 78 -4.05 0.39 -12.00
CA GLU A 78 -2.79 1.02 -11.58
C GLU A 78 -2.98 2.28 -10.73
N ASN A 79 -4.21 2.83 -10.67
CA ASN A 79 -4.51 4.02 -9.90
C ASN A 79 -4.72 3.72 -8.41
N VAL A 80 -4.85 2.45 -8.05
CA VAL A 80 -5.14 2.04 -6.67
C VAL A 80 -4.02 1.14 -6.15
N SER A 81 -3.44 1.54 -5.05
CA SER A 81 -2.42 0.77 -4.32
C SER A 81 -3.06 -0.04 -3.20
N MET A 82 -2.56 -1.26 -2.97
CA MET A 82 -2.90 -2.08 -1.81
C MET A 82 -1.87 -1.87 -0.71
N ASP A 83 -2.24 -1.14 0.34
CA ASP A 83 -1.33 -0.72 1.39
C ASP A 83 -1.17 -1.74 2.51
N ALA A 84 -2.21 -2.52 2.75
CA ALA A 84 -2.17 -3.55 3.77
C ALA A 84 -3.00 -4.77 3.40
N VAL A 85 -2.45 -5.94 3.71
CA VAL A 85 -3.12 -7.23 3.73
C VAL A 85 -2.74 -7.90 5.03
N LYS A 86 -3.70 -8.13 5.91
CA LYS A 86 -3.43 -8.75 7.21
C LYS A 86 -4.62 -9.54 7.73
N ALA A 87 -4.39 -10.49 8.63
CA ALA A 87 -5.47 -11.09 9.39
C ALA A 87 -6.16 -10.02 10.25
N CYS A 88 -7.50 -10.05 10.30
CA CYS A 88 -8.26 -9.20 11.20
C CYS A 88 -7.93 -9.51 12.67
N GLY A 89 -7.85 -8.48 13.51
CA GLY A 89 -7.54 -8.63 14.92
C GLY A 89 -8.51 -9.51 15.70
N ASN A 90 -9.76 -9.60 15.23
CA ASN A 90 -10.83 -10.45 15.80
C ASN A 90 -10.88 -11.87 15.18
N GLY A 91 -9.96 -12.21 14.28
CA GLY A 91 -9.89 -13.51 13.60
C GLY A 91 -10.96 -13.76 12.53
N ASN A 92 -11.78 -12.78 12.16
CA ASN A 92 -12.94 -12.96 11.29
C ASN A 92 -12.69 -12.72 9.80
N GLY A 93 -11.46 -12.85 9.33
CA GLY A 93 -11.13 -12.73 7.91
C GLY A 93 -9.80 -12.02 7.67
N VAL A 94 -9.62 -11.57 6.44
CA VAL A 94 -8.46 -10.82 5.98
C VAL A 94 -8.88 -9.37 5.76
N LEU A 95 -8.19 -8.44 6.40
CA LEU A 95 -8.32 -7.02 6.10
C LEU A 95 -7.46 -6.69 4.87
N ILE A 96 -8.06 -6.02 3.90
CA ILE A 96 -7.34 -5.33 2.84
C ILE A 96 -7.60 -3.82 2.98
N ARG A 97 -6.55 -3.02 2.79
CA ARG A 97 -6.64 -1.56 2.72
C ARG A 97 -6.01 -1.06 1.45
N LEU A 98 -6.74 -0.19 0.79
CA LEU A 98 -6.35 0.35 -0.50
C LEU A 98 -6.52 1.86 -0.49
N HIS A 99 -5.73 2.56 -1.31
CA HIS A 99 -5.96 3.97 -1.59
C HIS A 99 -5.78 4.28 -3.07
N GLU A 100 -6.54 5.26 -3.56
CA GLU A 100 -6.28 5.86 -4.86
C GLU A 100 -5.03 6.76 -4.75
N CYS A 101 -4.03 6.55 -5.61
CA CYS A 101 -2.69 7.11 -5.46
C CYS A 101 -2.26 8.06 -6.59
N ARG A 102 -3.10 8.29 -7.60
CA ARG A 102 -2.78 9.14 -8.76
C ARG A 102 -3.63 10.42 -8.86
N GLY A 103 -4.57 10.65 -7.91
CA GLY A 103 -5.41 11.84 -7.85
C GLY A 103 -6.57 11.84 -8.85
N GLY A 104 -7.00 10.66 -9.30
CA GLY A 104 -8.11 10.46 -10.23
C GLY A 104 -9.27 9.70 -9.61
N LYS A 105 -10.31 9.47 -10.41
CA LYS A 105 -11.37 8.53 -10.07
C LYS A 105 -11.05 7.17 -10.67
N ALA A 106 -11.30 6.10 -9.92
CA ALA A 106 -11.09 4.74 -10.40
C ALA A 106 -12.27 3.84 -10.06
N ASN A 107 -12.74 3.06 -11.05
CA ASN A 107 -13.56 1.89 -10.80
C ASN A 107 -12.63 0.68 -10.77
N VAL A 108 -12.74 -0.14 -9.76
CA VAL A 108 -11.76 -1.18 -9.46
C VAL A 108 -12.46 -2.49 -9.14
N SER A 109 -11.95 -3.56 -9.74
CA SER A 109 -12.32 -4.93 -9.46
C SER A 109 -11.17 -5.62 -8.70
N ILE A 110 -11.48 -6.20 -7.53
CA ILE A 110 -10.51 -6.92 -6.70
C ILE A 110 -10.91 -8.39 -6.66
N THR A 111 -10.00 -9.26 -7.04
CA THR A 111 -10.20 -10.71 -7.08
C THR A 111 -9.15 -11.43 -6.26
N SER A 112 -9.32 -12.74 -6.05
CA SER A 112 -8.37 -13.61 -5.35
C SER A 112 -8.29 -14.98 -6.01
N ASP A 113 -7.08 -15.53 -6.16
CA ASP A 113 -6.89 -16.92 -6.64
C ASP A 113 -7.33 -17.95 -5.59
N TYR A 114 -7.61 -17.53 -4.36
CA TYR A 114 -8.12 -18.38 -3.27
C TYR A 114 -9.66 -18.32 -3.15
N GLY A 115 -10.30 -17.49 -3.96
CA GLY A 115 -11.74 -17.30 -3.99
C GLY A 115 -12.26 -16.44 -2.83
N ILE A 116 -12.89 -15.32 -3.16
CA ILE A 116 -13.61 -14.50 -2.18
C ILE A 116 -15.00 -15.11 -2.00
N LYS A 117 -15.44 -15.32 -0.77
CA LYS A 117 -16.78 -15.80 -0.44
C LYS A 117 -17.72 -14.66 -0.08
N ALA A 118 -17.19 -13.72 0.69
CA ALA A 118 -17.92 -12.54 1.10
C ALA A 118 -16.95 -11.43 1.52
N TYR A 119 -17.43 -10.20 1.52
CA TYR A 119 -16.70 -9.06 2.06
C TYR A 119 -17.63 -8.05 2.71
N ALA A 120 -17.09 -7.20 3.57
CA ALA A 120 -17.78 -6.03 4.11
C ALA A 120 -16.84 -4.83 4.11
N PRO A 121 -17.33 -3.61 3.78
CA PRO A 121 -16.55 -2.40 3.98
C PRO A 121 -16.28 -2.21 5.48
N SER A 122 -15.12 -1.64 5.82
CA SER A 122 -14.73 -1.38 7.20
C SER A 122 -14.12 0.01 7.39
N ASP A 123 -14.16 0.49 8.62
CA ASP A 123 -13.41 1.66 9.02
C ASP A 123 -11.91 1.34 9.20
N LEU A 124 -11.12 2.36 9.57
CA LEU A 124 -9.68 2.20 9.79
C LEU A 124 -9.34 1.36 11.03
N LEU A 125 -10.31 1.17 11.93
CA LEU A 125 -10.19 0.36 13.15
C LEU A 125 -10.69 -1.07 12.97
N GLU A 126 -11.00 -1.48 11.71
CA GLU A 126 -11.49 -2.81 11.33
C GLU A 126 -12.91 -3.13 11.83
N ASN A 127 -13.70 -2.10 12.14
CA ASN A 127 -15.13 -2.30 12.39
C ASN A 127 -15.89 -2.32 11.07
N PRO A 128 -16.76 -3.32 10.82
CA PRO A 128 -17.64 -3.28 9.64
C PRO A 128 -18.54 -2.04 9.68
N ILE A 129 -18.62 -1.31 8.56
CA ILE A 129 -19.45 -0.12 8.39
C ILE A 129 -20.61 -0.33 7.41
N GLY A 130 -20.82 -1.56 6.94
CA GLY A 130 -21.88 -1.97 6.02
C GLY A 130 -22.17 -3.45 6.12
N ASP A 131 -23.13 -3.89 5.32
CA ASP A 131 -23.54 -5.29 5.26
C ASP A 131 -22.49 -6.17 4.59
N ASN A 132 -22.51 -7.47 4.92
CA ASN A 132 -21.73 -8.45 4.20
C ASN A 132 -22.32 -8.63 2.79
N VAL A 133 -21.46 -8.53 1.79
CA VAL A 133 -21.77 -8.80 0.39
C VAL A 133 -21.21 -10.17 0.04
N ASN A 134 -22.08 -11.10 -0.40
CA ASN A 134 -21.66 -12.41 -0.90
C ASN A 134 -21.31 -12.26 -2.38
N SER A 135 -20.03 -12.25 -2.70
CA SER A 135 -19.51 -12.13 -4.06
C SER A 135 -18.09 -12.69 -4.09
N ASP A 136 -17.69 -13.20 -5.24
CA ASP A 136 -16.32 -13.65 -5.53
C ASP A 136 -15.39 -12.49 -5.98
N THR A 137 -15.96 -11.32 -6.17
CA THR A 137 -15.26 -10.11 -6.62
C THR A 137 -15.74 -8.91 -5.82
N ILE A 138 -14.81 -8.00 -5.48
CA ILE A 138 -15.13 -6.70 -4.86
C ILE A 138 -15.10 -5.64 -5.94
N GLU A 139 -16.28 -5.16 -6.33
CA GLU A 139 -16.43 -4.02 -7.22
C GLU A 139 -16.57 -2.74 -6.41
N THR A 140 -15.69 -1.77 -6.64
CA THR A 140 -15.71 -0.52 -5.87
C THR A 140 -15.23 0.67 -6.71
N HIS A 141 -15.68 1.86 -6.31
CA HIS A 141 -15.24 3.12 -6.88
C HIS A 141 -14.34 3.85 -5.87
N PHE A 142 -13.32 4.55 -6.36
CA PHE A 142 -12.48 5.44 -5.55
C PHE A 142 -12.60 6.86 -6.09
N ASP A 143 -12.79 7.81 -5.19
CA ASP A 143 -12.53 9.22 -5.44
C ASP A 143 -11.02 9.53 -5.29
N PRO A 144 -10.54 10.70 -5.79
CA PRO A 144 -9.14 11.07 -5.69
C PRO A 144 -8.61 10.98 -4.26
N PHE A 145 -7.51 10.22 -4.07
CA PHE A 145 -6.83 9.98 -2.79
C PHE A 145 -7.70 9.33 -1.71
N GLU A 146 -8.80 8.70 -2.09
CA GLU A 146 -9.68 8.01 -1.15
C GLU A 146 -9.04 6.73 -0.64
N ILE A 147 -9.22 6.46 0.67
CA ILE A 147 -8.79 5.22 1.34
C ILE A 147 -10.03 4.38 1.62
N LYS A 148 -9.97 3.10 1.25
CA LYS A 148 -11.01 2.12 1.57
C LYS A 148 -10.41 0.89 2.23
N SER A 149 -11.15 0.31 3.15
CA SER A 149 -10.80 -0.96 3.79
C SER A 149 -11.95 -1.95 3.67
N PHE A 150 -11.61 -3.22 3.48
CA PHE A 150 -12.59 -4.31 3.41
C PHE A 150 -12.12 -5.46 4.30
N ILE A 151 -13.07 -6.08 5.00
CA ILE A 151 -12.89 -7.37 5.65
C ILE A 151 -13.37 -8.43 4.68
N VAL A 152 -12.47 -9.31 4.27
CA VAL A 152 -12.70 -10.32 3.23
C VAL A 152 -12.68 -11.72 3.84
N LYS A 153 -13.62 -12.56 3.44
CA LYS A 153 -13.66 -13.99 3.76
C LYS A 153 -13.25 -14.76 2.50
N LEU A 154 -12.19 -15.52 2.65
CA LEU A 154 -11.66 -16.43 1.61
C LEU A 154 -12.16 -17.86 1.82
#